data_995a7eaf64645851c131c8470af74b86
#
_entry.id   995a7eaf64645851c131c8470af74b86
#
_cell.length_a   1.000
_cell.length_b   1.000
_cell.length_c   1.000
_cell.angle_alpha   90.00
_cell.angle_beta   90.00
_cell.angle_gamma   90.00
#
_symmetry.space_group_name_H-M   'P 1'
#
loop_
_entity.id
_entity.type
_entity.pdbx_description
1 polymer ?
#
loop_
_entity_poly.entity_id
_entity_poly.type
_entity_poly.pdbx_seq_one_letter_code
_entity_poly.pdbx_strand_id
1 'polypeptide(L)'
;MTRLSYDTIWNCNRLFAGQLLLIFKLIFLFCAIFYGSISNAQENRVEVPKFINPNATASSVKTTTVRSIRFLTTSDFPPFNFIDPSGNLDGFNIGLAREICLEIKARCTMQALPWDDLQKALKRGQGDAIVAGLALTDSTIRELAFTKTYLRFPARFFSNAAFAETFGDFKTPKGLKIGVEKDTAHQAFLERFFPDNELLPFDSQDELRAGILKGLVQIGFADGVQTSFWLQSASAKDCCTFVGGPYINTDYFGSGLSMAVPIGRQDLKDTLNDALIRLMRKGKYSEIYLKYFPVNFF
;
A
#
# COMPACT_ATOMS: atom_id res chain seq x y z
N MET A 1 -45.28 -21.58 -78.51
CA MET A 1 -43.81 -21.34 -78.44
C MET A 1 -43.57 -19.96 -77.90
N THR A 2 -43.40 -19.87 -76.59
CA THR A 2 -43.26 -18.57 -75.89
C THR A 2 -41.75 -18.40 -75.52
N ARG A 3 -41.18 -17.35 -76.13
CA ARG A 3 -39.80 -16.90 -75.73
C ARG A 3 -39.88 -16.24 -74.36
N LEU A 4 -39.33 -16.84 -73.38
CA LEU A 4 -39.06 -16.20 -72.12
C LEU A 4 -37.81 -15.30 -72.25
N SER A 5 -37.97 -14.00 -71.97
CA SER A 5 -37.00 -12.96 -72.16
C SER A 5 -35.85 -13.12 -71.19
N TYR A 6 -34.61 -13.09 -71.68
CA TYR A 6 -33.35 -13.13 -70.95
C TYR A 6 -33.14 -11.92 -69.98
N ASP A 7 -33.94 -10.90 -70.13
CA ASP A 7 -33.80 -9.64 -69.34
C ASP A 7 -34.29 -9.73 -67.91
N THR A 8 -35.13 -10.71 -67.56
CA THR A 8 -35.65 -10.87 -66.18
C THR A 8 -34.69 -11.47 -65.25
N ILE A 9 -33.73 -12.27 -65.72
CA ILE A 9 -32.72 -12.92 -64.86
C ILE A 9 -31.60 -11.96 -64.51
N TRP A 10 -31.26 -11.02 -65.36
CA TRP A 10 -30.19 -10.03 -65.12
C TRP A 10 -30.58 -8.97 -64.10
N ASN A 11 -31.83 -8.58 -64.00
CA ASN A 11 -32.30 -7.62 -63.01
C ASN A 11 -32.45 -8.20 -61.61
N CYS A 12 -32.74 -9.51 -61.49
CA CYS A 12 -32.85 -10.16 -60.18
C CYS A 12 -31.48 -10.26 -59.47
N ASN A 13 -30.41 -10.56 -60.22
CA ASN A 13 -29.05 -10.65 -59.65
C ASN A 13 -28.47 -9.31 -59.22
N ARG A 14 -28.85 -8.20 -59.85
CA ARG A 14 -28.37 -6.86 -59.43
C ARG A 14 -29.03 -6.39 -58.13
N LEU A 15 -30.31 -6.71 -57.91
CA LEU A 15 -31.03 -6.38 -56.69
C LEU A 15 -30.53 -7.17 -55.51
N PHE A 16 -30.21 -8.47 -55.67
CA PHE A 16 -29.63 -9.29 -54.61
C PHE A 16 -28.21 -8.87 -54.22
N ALA A 17 -27.35 -8.51 -55.19
CA ALA A 17 -26.01 -8.03 -54.93
C ALA A 17 -25.99 -6.68 -54.17
N GLY A 18 -26.93 -5.77 -54.48
CA GLY A 18 -27.08 -4.49 -53.81
C GLY A 18 -27.53 -4.62 -52.33
N GLN A 19 -28.49 -5.52 -52.06
CA GLN A 19 -28.97 -5.79 -50.72
C GLN A 19 -27.88 -6.47 -49.85
N LEU A 20 -27.11 -7.41 -50.41
CA LEU A 20 -26.02 -8.07 -49.70
C LEU A 20 -24.92 -7.07 -49.31
N LEU A 21 -24.60 -6.12 -50.20
CA LEU A 21 -23.58 -5.08 -49.94
C LEU A 21 -24.04 -4.09 -48.87
N LEU A 22 -25.35 -3.78 -48.79
CA LEU A 22 -25.91 -2.93 -47.74
C LEU A 22 -25.90 -3.60 -46.39
N ILE A 23 -26.21 -4.90 -46.30
CA ILE A 23 -26.16 -5.70 -45.07
C ILE A 23 -24.73 -5.81 -44.57
N PHE A 24 -23.74 -6.03 -45.44
CA PHE A 24 -22.31 -6.06 -45.06
C PHE A 24 -21.83 -4.69 -44.53
N LYS A 25 -22.27 -3.58 -45.15
CA LYS A 25 -21.94 -2.23 -44.66
C LYS A 25 -22.58 -1.94 -43.31
N LEU A 26 -23.81 -2.37 -43.08
CA LEU A 26 -24.49 -2.21 -41.77
C LEU A 26 -23.83 -3.06 -40.67
N ILE A 27 -23.44 -4.31 -40.97
CA ILE A 27 -22.73 -5.18 -40.02
C ILE A 27 -21.34 -4.60 -39.69
N PHE A 28 -20.61 -4.05 -40.68
CA PHE A 28 -19.31 -3.41 -40.46
C PHE A 28 -19.43 -2.12 -39.63
N LEU A 29 -20.49 -1.32 -39.88
CA LEU A 29 -20.78 -0.13 -39.08
C LEU A 29 -21.16 -0.47 -37.65
N PHE A 30 -21.94 -1.55 -37.44
CA PHE A 30 -22.33 -2.04 -36.12
C PHE A 30 -21.13 -2.62 -35.33
N CYS A 31 -20.23 -3.36 -35.99
CA CYS A 31 -18.97 -3.80 -35.40
C CYS A 31 -18.05 -2.62 -35.03
N ALA A 32 -17.96 -1.59 -35.88
CA ALA A 32 -17.12 -0.42 -35.59
C ALA A 32 -17.61 0.38 -34.37
N ILE A 33 -18.93 0.43 -34.13
CA ILE A 33 -19.53 1.07 -32.94
C ILE A 33 -19.25 0.24 -31.68
N PHE A 34 -19.24 -1.09 -31.77
CA PHE A 34 -18.94 -1.96 -30.63
C PHE A 34 -17.44 -2.03 -30.26
N TYR A 35 -16.53 -1.87 -31.25
CA TYR A 35 -15.10 -1.80 -30.98
C TYR A 35 -14.63 -0.45 -30.42
N GLY A 36 -15.43 0.61 -30.52
CA GLY A 36 -15.11 1.94 -30.01
C GLY A 36 -15.28 2.14 -28.51
N SER A 37 -15.83 1.16 -27.78
CA SER A 37 -16.12 1.26 -26.34
C SER A 37 -15.24 0.35 -25.48
N ILE A 38 -14.00 0.04 -25.90
CA ILE A 38 -13.00 -0.41 -24.94
C ILE A 38 -12.58 0.83 -24.17
N SER A 39 -13.39 1.22 -23.19
CA SER A 39 -12.96 2.11 -22.13
C SER A 39 -11.70 1.50 -21.57
N ASN A 40 -10.56 2.17 -21.69
CA ASN A 40 -9.41 1.94 -20.86
C ASN A 40 -9.85 2.24 -19.41
N ALA A 41 -10.50 1.28 -18.78
CA ALA A 41 -10.55 1.25 -17.34
C ALA A 41 -9.09 1.10 -16.91
N GLN A 42 -8.45 2.20 -16.62
CA GLN A 42 -7.15 2.24 -15.98
C GLN A 42 -7.37 1.60 -14.62
N GLU A 43 -7.15 0.28 -14.58
CA GLU A 43 -7.23 -0.51 -13.36
C GLU A 43 -6.25 0.12 -12.38
N ASN A 44 -6.77 0.77 -11.36
CA ASN A 44 -6.00 1.48 -10.35
C ASN A 44 -5.29 0.43 -9.49
N ARG A 45 -4.27 -0.23 -10.08
CA ARG A 45 -3.51 -1.29 -9.41
C ARG A 45 -2.72 -0.67 -8.28
N VAL A 46 -2.99 -1.15 -7.08
CA VAL A 46 -2.19 -0.79 -5.90
C VAL A 46 -0.77 -1.26 -6.14
N GLU A 47 0.17 -0.32 -6.13
CA GLU A 47 1.59 -0.63 -6.24
C GLU A 47 2.12 -1.15 -4.91
N VAL A 48 2.68 -2.36 -4.93
CA VAL A 48 3.27 -2.98 -3.74
C VAL A 48 4.74 -2.57 -3.64
N PRO A 49 5.12 -1.79 -2.63
CA PRO A 49 6.48 -1.28 -2.51
C PRO A 49 7.46 -2.41 -2.15
N LYS A 50 8.68 -2.33 -2.70
CA LYS A 50 9.74 -3.32 -2.49
C LYS A 50 10.79 -2.78 -1.53
N PHE A 51 10.60 -2.92 -0.23
CA PHE A 51 11.55 -2.47 0.80
C PHE A 51 12.75 -3.40 0.96
N ILE A 52 12.61 -4.66 0.57
CA ILE A 52 13.67 -5.67 0.61
C ILE A 52 13.97 -6.07 -0.82
N ASN A 53 15.25 -6.05 -1.20
CA ASN A 53 15.67 -6.52 -2.52
C ASN A 53 15.39 -8.03 -2.65
N PRO A 54 14.48 -8.45 -3.54
CA PRO A 54 14.15 -9.87 -3.70
C PRO A 54 15.31 -10.70 -4.30
N ASN A 55 16.28 -10.02 -4.93
CA ASN A 55 17.47 -10.63 -5.50
C ASN A 55 18.66 -10.66 -4.51
N ALA A 56 18.46 -10.14 -3.27
CA ALA A 56 19.49 -10.24 -2.25
C ALA A 56 19.84 -11.71 -1.99
N THR A 57 21.12 -11.99 -1.89
CA THR A 57 21.60 -13.33 -1.53
C THR A 57 21.14 -13.65 -0.11
N ALA A 58 20.56 -14.84 0.09
CA ALA A 58 20.30 -15.36 1.42
C ALA A 58 21.61 -15.42 2.20
N SER A 59 21.55 -15.26 3.51
CA SER A 59 22.75 -15.33 4.37
C SER A 59 23.50 -16.64 4.08
N SER A 60 24.82 -16.53 3.88
CA SER A 60 25.70 -17.71 3.73
C SER A 60 25.88 -18.48 5.03
N VAL A 61 25.37 -17.96 6.13
CA VAL A 61 25.36 -18.64 7.44
C VAL A 61 24.44 -19.85 7.32
N LYS A 62 24.93 -21.06 7.66
CA LYS A 62 24.12 -22.27 7.77
C LYS A 62 22.91 -21.94 8.65
N THR A 63 21.75 -21.82 8.03
CA THR A 63 20.51 -21.51 8.73
C THR A 63 20.25 -22.67 9.70
N THR A 64 20.41 -22.39 10.99
CA THR A 64 19.99 -23.36 12.02
C THR A 64 18.52 -23.63 11.81
N THR A 65 18.13 -24.91 11.75
CA THR A 65 16.74 -25.27 11.51
C THR A 65 15.89 -24.80 12.69
N VAL A 66 15.28 -23.61 12.57
CA VAL A 66 14.35 -23.09 13.56
C VAL A 66 13.05 -23.90 13.47
N ARG A 67 12.74 -24.70 14.51
CA ARG A 67 11.58 -25.60 14.54
C ARG A 67 10.32 -24.95 15.07
N SER A 68 10.46 -23.91 15.89
CA SER A 68 9.34 -23.17 16.48
C SER A 68 9.71 -21.74 16.77
N ILE A 69 8.74 -20.83 16.69
CA ILE A 69 8.88 -19.40 17.03
C ILE A 69 7.64 -18.97 17.82
N ARG A 70 7.87 -18.33 18.96
CA ARG A 70 6.85 -17.66 19.76
C ARG A 70 6.92 -16.18 19.47
N PHE A 71 5.98 -15.66 18.67
CA PHE A 71 5.87 -14.24 18.39
C PHE A 71 5.09 -13.53 19.49
N LEU A 72 5.60 -12.38 19.92
CA LEU A 72 4.93 -11.42 20.78
C LEU A 72 4.46 -10.24 19.93
N THR A 73 3.25 -9.76 20.20
CA THR A 73 2.62 -8.65 19.48
C THR A 73 1.69 -7.89 20.40
N THR A 74 1.00 -6.86 19.91
CA THR A 74 -0.15 -6.23 20.57
C THR A 74 -1.44 -6.57 19.82
N SER A 75 -2.58 -6.09 20.29
CA SER A 75 -3.89 -6.31 19.65
C SER A 75 -4.67 -5.02 19.40
N ASP A 76 -4.00 -3.87 19.42
CA ASP A 76 -4.56 -2.53 19.41
C ASP A 76 -3.97 -1.61 18.34
N PHE A 77 -3.34 -2.17 17.32
CA PHE A 77 -2.68 -1.42 16.24
C PHE A 77 -3.20 -1.83 14.84
N PRO A 78 -4.47 -1.56 14.51
CA PRO A 78 -4.98 -1.84 13.16
C PRO A 78 -4.36 -0.90 12.11
N PRO A 79 -4.15 -1.38 10.88
CA PRO A 79 -4.43 -2.71 10.34
C PRO A 79 -3.29 -3.71 10.54
N PHE A 80 -2.34 -3.44 11.43
CA PHE A 80 -1.09 -4.22 11.57
C PHE A 80 -1.26 -5.43 12.49
N ASN A 81 -1.85 -5.24 13.67
CA ASN A 81 -2.16 -6.28 14.64
C ASN A 81 -3.36 -5.86 15.49
N PHE A 82 -4.44 -6.60 15.39
CA PHE A 82 -5.72 -6.29 16.03
C PHE A 82 -6.54 -7.56 16.26
N ILE A 83 -7.59 -7.47 17.07
CA ILE A 83 -8.57 -8.53 17.21
C ILE A 83 -9.67 -8.32 16.18
N ASP A 84 -9.92 -9.34 15.34
CA ASP A 84 -10.99 -9.32 14.36
C ASP A 84 -12.39 -9.46 15.02
N PRO A 85 -13.49 -9.23 14.30
CA PRO A 85 -14.83 -9.37 14.86
C PRO A 85 -15.16 -10.79 15.36
N SER A 86 -14.40 -11.80 14.96
CA SER A 86 -14.53 -13.19 15.40
C SER A 86 -13.68 -13.51 16.64
N GLY A 87 -12.96 -12.51 17.19
CA GLY A 87 -12.13 -12.67 18.37
C GLY A 87 -10.73 -13.21 18.09
N ASN A 88 -10.31 -13.31 16.82
CA ASN A 88 -9.00 -13.80 16.46
C ASN A 88 -8.01 -12.65 16.28
N LEU A 89 -6.74 -12.92 16.62
CA LEU A 89 -5.66 -12.01 16.33
C LEU A 89 -5.36 -12.03 14.81
N ASP A 90 -5.50 -10.87 14.15
CA ASP A 90 -5.27 -10.68 12.72
C ASP A 90 -4.54 -9.35 12.44
N GLY A 91 -4.18 -9.10 11.18
CA GLY A 91 -3.50 -7.90 10.73
C GLY A 91 -2.28 -8.22 9.86
N PHE A 92 -1.72 -7.18 9.25
CA PHE A 92 -0.60 -7.30 8.33
C PHE A 92 0.62 -7.99 8.99
N ASN A 93 1.00 -7.57 10.19
CA ASN A 93 2.11 -8.17 10.93
C ASN A 93 1.85 -9.64 11.26
N ILE A 94 0.60 -9.96 11.61
CA ILE A 94 0.19 -11.33 11.95
C ILE A 94 0.21 -12.22 10.71
N GLY A 95 -0.36 -11.73 9.61
CA GLY A 95 -0.33 -12.43 8.32
C GLY A 95 1.10 -12.68 7.85
N LEU A 96 1.97 -11.67 7.93
CA LEU A 96 3.38 -11.81 7.55
C LEU A 96 4.12 -12.84 8.41
N ALA A 97 3.93 -12.81 9.73
CA ALA A 97 4.55 -13.77 10.64
C ALA A 97 4.05 -15.21 10.38
N ARG A 98 2.75 -15.40 10.09
CA ARG A 98 2.19 -16.71 9.70
C ARG A 98 2.83 -17.24 8.41
N GLU A 99 2.94 -16.42 7.37
CA GLU A 99 3.57 -16.81 6.11
C GLU A 99 5.07 -17.11 6.25
N ILE A 100 5.78 -16.36 7.10
CA ILE A 100 7.17 -16.68 7.46
C ILE A 100 7.25 -18.09 8.05
N CYS A 101 6.36 -18.44 8.98
CA CYS A 101 6.34 -19.75 9.61
C CYS A 101 6.07 -20.90 8.64
N LEU A 102 5.14 -20.68 7.71
CA LEU A 102 4.88 -21.62 6.62
C LEU A 102 6.10 -21.80 5.71
N GLU A 103 6.76 -20.69 5.35
CA GLU A 103 7.93 -20.67 4.47
C GLU A 103 9.12 -21.44 5.06
N ILE A 104 9.37 -21.31 6.37
CA ILE A 104 10.47 -21.99 7.07
C ILE A 104 10.06 -23.35 7.65
N LYS A 105 8.78 -23.73 7.49
CA LYS A 105 8.19 -24.97 8.04
C LYS A 105 8.36 -25.09 9.56
N ALA A 106 8.23 -23.96 10.28
CA ALA A 106 8.27 -23.90 11.73
C ALA A 106 6.86 -23.87 12.34
N ARG A 107 6.72 -24.41 13.56
CA ARG A 107 5.52 -24.22 14.38
C ARG A 107 5.58 -22.86 15.03
N CYS A 108 4.53 -22.04 14.87
CA CYS A 108 4.53 -20.72 15.47
C CYS A 108 3.29 -20.48 16.35
N THR A 109 3.52 -19.71 17.40
CA THR A 109 2.44 -19.15 18.23
C THR A 109 2.51 -17.63 18.20
N MET A 110 1.36 -16.99 18.31
CA MET A 110 1.22 -15.54 18.42
C MET A 110 0.58 -15.22 19.75
N GLN A 111 1.22 -14.36 20.55
CA GLN A 111 0.70 -13.92 21.83
C GLN A 111 0.62 -12.39 21.84
N ALA A 112 -0.59 -11.87 22.02
CA ALA A 112 -0.79 -10.44 22.26
C ALA A 112 -0.54 -10.11 23.74
N LEU A 113 0.20 -9.03 23.97
CA LEU A 113 0.53 -8.45 25.25
C LEU A 113 0.34 -6.93 25.19
N PRO A 114 0.16 -6.25 26.34
CA PRO A 114 0.27 -4.81 26.41
C PRO A 114 1.65 -4.34 25.88
N TRP A 115 1.67 -3.17 25.23
CA TRP A 115 2.89 -2.62 24.63
C TRP A 115 4.11 -2.60 25.56
N ASP A 116 3.91 -2.13 26.80
CA ASP A 116 4.98 -1.98 27.80
C ASP A 116 5.55 -3.31 28.30
N ASP A 117 4.86 -4.40 28.04
CA ASP A 117 5.27 -5.74 28.47
C ASP A 117 6.03 -6.52 27.40
N LEU A 118 5.96 -6.12 26.14
CA LEU A 118 6.57 -6.84 25.02
C LEU A 118 8.07 -7.09 25.20
N GLN A 119 8.85 -6.03 25.47
CA GLN A 119 10.30 -6.15 25.64
C GLN A 119 10.66 -6.92 26.91
N LYS A 120 9.91 -6.71 27.99
CA LYS A 120 10.09 -7.43 29.26
C LYS A 120 9.84 -8.93 29.09
N ALA A 121 8.77 -9.29 28.37
CA ALA A 121 8.43 -10.68 28.07
C ALA A 121 9.48 -11.35 27.19
N LEU A 122 9.98 -10.64 26.17
CA LEU A 122 11.06 -11.14 25.32
C LEU A 122 12.34 -11.38 26.11
N LYS A 123 12.76 -10.44 26.98
CA LYS A 123 13.93 -10.59 27.86
C LYS A 123 13.81 -11.77 28.83
N ARG A 124 12.59 -12.06 29.32
CA ARG A 124 12.31 -13.22 30.18
C ARG A 124 12.17 -14.55 29.42
N GLY A 125 12.39 -14.54 28.08
CA GLY A 125 12.28 -15.75 27.27
C GLY A 125 10.84 -16.26 27.09
N GLN A 126 9.83 -15.41 27.31
CA GLN A 126 8.42 -15.76 27.11
C GLN A 126 8.04 -15.75 25.62
N GLY A 127 8.86 -15.13 24.77
CA GLY A 127 8.78 -15.13 23.32
C GLY A 127 10.16 -15.21 22.69
N ASP A 128 10.20 -15.39 21.37
CA ASP A 128 11.42 -15.50 20.58
C ASP A 128 11.60 -14.28 19.66
N ALA A 129 10.50 -13.63 19.25
CA ALA A 129 10.51 -12.44 18.42
C ALA A 129 9.32 -11.52 18.73
N ILE A 130 9.50 -10.20 18.56
CA ILE A 130 8.41 -9.21 18.58
C ILE A 130 8.07 -8.81 17.16
N VAL A 131 6.76 -8.80 16.83
CA VAL A 131 6.21 -8.30 15.58
C VAL A 131 5.03 -7.36 15.90
N ALA A 132 5.35 -6.11 16.27
CA ALA A 132 4.36 -5.14 16.77
C ALA A 132 4.64 -3.69 16.37
N GLY A 133 5.61 -3.45 15.48
CA GLY A 133 5.99 -2.08 15.09
C GLY A 133 6.95 -1.40 16.07
N LEU A 134 7.75 -2.18 16.81
CA LEU A 134 8.75 -1.63 17.71
C LEU A 134 9.76 -0.77 16.95
N ALA A 135 9.96 0.48 17.39
CA ALA A 135 10.84 1.43 16.73
C ALA A 135 12.32 1.07 16.94
N LEU A 136 13.13 1.28 15.90
CA LEU A 136 14.58 1.23 15.97
C LEU A 136 15.08 2.56 16.56
N THR A 137 15.41 2.56 17.84
CA THR A 137 15.98 3.70 18.57
C THR A 137 17.32 3.31 19.15
N ASP A 138 18.12 4.29 19.57
CA ASP A 138 19.40 4.03 20.25
C ASP A 138 19.27 3.16 21.51
N SER A 139 18.14 3.19 22.17
CA SER A 139 17.86 2.34 23.32
C SER A 139 17.52 0.91 22.90
N THR A 140 16.65 0.74 21.91
CA THR A 140 16.20 -0.60 21.50
C THR A 140 17.27 -1.40 20.78
N ILE A 141 18.12 -0.76 19.95
CA ILE A 141 19.21 -1.45 19.23
C ILE A 141 20.36 -1.94 20.13
N ARG A 142 20.49 -1.41 21.36
CA ARG A 142 21.45 -1.92 22.34
C ARG A 142 21.03 -3.25 22.98
N GLU A 143 19.75 -3.57 22.95
CA GLU A 143 19.17 -4.72 23.64
C GLU A 143 18.60 -5.77 22.69
N LEU A 144 18.24 -5.35 21.49
CA LEU A 144 17.54 -6.14 20.50
C LEU A 144 18.24 -6.09 19.14
N ALA A 145 18.16 -7.17 18.40
CA ALA A 145 18.53 -7.21 16.99
C ALA A 145 17.27 -7.14 16.14
N PHE A 146 17.31 -6.34 15.07
CA PHE A 146 16.17 -6.11 14.19
C PHE A 146 16.38 -6.78 12.83
N THR A 147 15.32 -7.31 12.25
CA THR A 147 15.31 -7.78 10.86
C THR A 147 15.45 -6.60 9.89
N LYS A 148 15.57 -6.90 8.60
CA LYS A 148 15.35 -5.90 7.56
C LYS A 148 13.96 -5.28 7.71
N THR A 149 13.86 -3.98 7.43
CA THR A 149 12.58 -3.27 7.39
C THR A 149 11.71 -3.85 6.28
N TYR A 150 10.52 -4.29 6.62
CA TYR A 150 9.58 -4.89 5.68
C TYR A 150 8.44 -3.96 5.25
N LEU A 151 8.20 -2.86 5.97
CA LEU A 151 7.25 -1.81 5.59
C LEU A 151 7.76 -0.46 6.08
N ARG A 152 7.58 0.60 5.28
CA ARG A 152 7.84 1.99 5.68
C ARG A 152 6.56 2.80 5.57
N PHE A 153 6.51 3.88 6.32
CA PHE A 153 5.40 4.83 6.29
C PHE A 153 5.88 6.09 5.57
N PRO A 154 5.38 6.35 4.35
CA PRO A 154 5.66 7.61 3.68
C PRO A 154 4.80 8.71 4.25
N ALA A 155 5.31 9.93 4.31
CA ALA A 155 4.46 11.10 4.36
C ALA A 155 4.02 11.47 2.94
N ARG A 156 2.79 11.98 2.79
CA ARG A 156 2.19 12.32 1.51
C ARG A 156 1.55 13.70 1.55
N PHE A 157 1.66 14.42 0.45
CA PHE A 157 0.74 15.50 0.18
C PHE A 157 -0.60 14.96 -0.30
N PHE A 158 -1.68 15.61 0.11
CA PHE A 158 -3.03 15.34 -0.37
C PHE A 158 -3.80 16.64 -0.54
N SER A 159 -4.70 16.70 -1.49
CA SER A 159 -5.45 17.92 -1.78
C SER A 159 -6.85 17.61 -2.28
N ASN A 160 -7.67 18.65 -2.36
CA ASN A 160 -8.91 18.60 -3.12
C ASN A 160 -8.63 18.20 -4.57
N ALA A 161 -9.47 17.34 -5.16
CA ALA A 161 -9.28 16.78 -6.50
C ALA A 161 -9.19 17.86 -7.58
N ALA A 162 -10.04 18.89 -7.49
CA ALA A 162 -10.04 20.00 -8.45
C ALA A 162 -8.72 20.80 -8.40
N PHE A 163 -8.12 20.95 -7.22
CA PHE A 163 -6.82 21.59 -7.07
C PHE A 163 -5.69 20.68 -7.58
N ALA A 164 -5.78 19.36 -7.35
CA ALA A 164 -4.81 18.39 -7.84
C ALA A 164 -4.69 18.44 -9.37
N GLU A 165 -5.81 18.57 -10.09
CA GLU A 165 -5.83 18.68 -11.56
C GLU A 165 -5.07 19.91 -12.08
N THR A 166 -5.02 21.00 -11.31
CA THR A 166 -4.31 22.24 -11.71
C THR A 166 -2.80 22.13 -11.60
N PHE A 167 -2.29 21.19 -10.79
CA PHE A 167 -0.87 21.05 -10.50
C PHE A 167 -0.12 20.12 -11.46
N GLY A 168 -0.81 19.29 -12.24
CA GLY A 168 -0.17 18.34 -13.16
C GLY A 168 0.88 17.48 -12.44
N ASP A 169 2.09 17.43 -12.99
CA ASP A 169 3.23 16.72 -12.40
C ASP A 169 3.78 17.47 -11.15
N PHE A 170 3.07 17.34 -10.03
CA PHE A 170 3.42 17.97 -8.76
C PHE A 170 4.75 17.41 -8.21
N LYS A 171 5.84 18.14 -8.44
CA LYS A 171 7.18 17.73 -7.97
C LYS A 171 7.52 18.33 -6.62
N THR A 172 7.30 19.64 -6.45
CA THR A 172 7.65 20.35 -5.21
C THR A 172 6.74 21.55 -5.04
N PRO A 173 5.98 21.66 -3.92
CA PRO A 173 5.15 22.82 -3.65
C PRO A 173 6.01 24.06 -3.41
N LYS A 174 5.65 25.19 -3.99
CA LYS A 174 6.26 26.51 -3.73
C LYS A 174 5.20 27.59 -3.66
N GLY A 175 5.32 28.46 -2.66
CA GLY A 175 4.39 29.58 -2.47
C GLY A 175 2.97 29.14 -2.13
N LEU A 176 2.79 27.92 -1.59
CA LEU A 176 1.49 27.39 -1.21
C LEU A 176 1.26 27.52 0.30
N LYS A 177 -0.01 27.51 0.68
CA LYS A 177 -0.44 27.32 2.07
C LYS A 177 -0.68 25.84 2.30
N ILE A 178 0.17 25.23 3.14
CA ILE A 178 0.15 23.79 3.43
C ILE A 178 -0.40 23.57 4.83
N GLY A 179 -1.49 22.82 4.94
CA GLY A 179 -2.02 22.36 6.22
C GLY A 179 -1.18 21.18 6.76
N VAL A 180 -0.91 21.21 8.05
CA VAL A 180 -0.18 20.15 8.75
C VAL A 180 -0.63 20.08 10.21
N GLU A 181 -0.55 18.90 10.83
CA GLU A 181 -0.78 18.78 12.27
C GLU A 181 0.40 19.37 13.03
N LYS A 182 0.10 20.24 14.01
CA LYS A 182 1.11 20.95 14.80
C LYS A 182 1.93 20.00 15.68
N ASP A 183 3.13 20.40 16.03
CA ASP A 183 4.04 19.70 16.96
C ASP A 183 4.37 18.25 16.52
N THR A 184 4.29 17.99 15.20
CA THR A 184 4.59 16.68 14.64
C THR A 184 5.90 16.66 13.83
N ALA A 185 6.41 15.45 13.59
CA ALA A 185 7.52 15.26 12.68
C ALA A 185 7.20 15.70 11.24
N HIS A 186 5.92 15.68 10.84
CA HIS A 186 5.47 16.16 9.54
C HIS A 186 5.64 17.67 9.42
N GLN A 187 5.28 18.43 10.46
CA GLN A 187 5.54 19.86 10.49
C GLN A 187 7.03 20.18 10.42
N ALA A 188 7.84 19.55 11.28
CA ALA A 188 9.28 19.78 11.30
C ALA A 188 9.96 19.41 9.96
N PHE A 189 9.46 18.38 9.27
CA PHE A 189 9.92 18.01 7.93
C PHE A 189 9.60 19.12 6.91
N LEU A 190 8.38 19.67 6.92
CA LEU A 190 7.99 20.76 6.01
C LEU A 190 8.81 22.02 6.26
N GLU A 191 9.00 22.42 7.51
CA GLU A 191 9.83 23.58 7.88
C GLU A 191 11.26 23.46 7.35
N ARG A 192 11.80 22.24 7.37
CA ARG A 192 13.18 21.98 6.92
C ARG A 192 13.32 21.89 5.40
N PHE A 193 12.40 21.23 4.73
CA PHE A 193 12.57 20.85 3.31
C PHE A 193 11.68 21.67 2.35
N PHE A 194 10.69 22.40 2.88
CA PHE A 194 9.73 23.17 2.09
C PHE A 194 9.58 24.61 2.62
N PRO A 195 10.69 25.33 2.91
CA PRO A 195 10.66 26.65 3.58
C PRO A 195 9.98 27.75 2.75
N ASP A 196 9.82 27.55 1.43
CA ASP A 196 9.19 28.51 0.51
C ASP A 196 7.65 28.51 0.60
N ASN A 197 7.05 27.80 1.58
CA ASN A 197 5.61 27.66 1.74
C ASN A 197 5.13 28.20 3.09
N GLU A 198 3.89 28.66 3.11
CA GLU A 198 3.21 29.05 4.36
C GLU A 198 2.62 27.80 5.01
N LEU A 199 2.99 27.50 6.25
CA LEU A 199 2.40 26.38 6.99
C LEU A 199 1.22 26.87 7.82
N LEU A 200 0.09 26.18 7.72
CA LEU A 200 -1.08 26.37 8.58
C LEU A 200 -1.19 25.14 9.51
N PRO A 201 -0.79 25.28 10.80
CA PRO A 201 -0.89 24.19 11.76
C PRO A 201 -2.34 23.97 12.23
N PHE A 202 -2.72 22.70 12.37
CA PHE A 202 -4.00 22.24 12.93
C PHE A 202 -3.76 21.45 14.21
N ASP A 203 -4.73 21.42 15.11
CA ASP A 203 -4.59 20.73 16.40
C ASP A 203 -4.66 19.19 16.27
N SER A 204 -5.23 18.69 15.17
CA SER A 204 -5.33 17.26 14.89
C SER A 204 -5.45 16.96 13.39
N GLN A 205 -5.26 15.68 13.04
CA GLN A 205 -5.49 15.19 11.66
C GLN A 205 -6.95 15.42 11.22
N ASP A 206 -7.91 15.28 12.13
CA ASP A 206 -9.33 15.48 11.79
C ASP A 206 -9.65 16.93 11.50
N GLU A 207 -9.04 17.88 12.21
CA GLU A 207 -9.14 19.29 11.90
C GLU A 207 -8.46 19.67 10.59
N LEU A 208 -7.27 19.12 10.31
CA LEU A 208 -6.61 19.28 9.03
C LEU A 208 -7.50 18.79 7.87
N ARG A 209 -8.06 17.57 7.98
CA ARG A 209 -8.97 16.99 7.00
C ARG A 209 -10.23 17.85 6.80
N ALA A 210 -10.81 18.33 7.91
CA ALA A 210 -11.93 19.26 7.86
C ALA A 210 -11.55 20.59 7.20
N GLY A 211 -10.32 21.08 7.41
CA GLY A 211 -9.77 22.27 6.77
C GLY A 211 -9.68 22.14 5.25
N ILE A 212 -9.23 21.00 4.75
CA ILE A 212 -9.22 20.68 3.31
C ILE A 212 -10.64 20.64 2.75
N LEU A 213 -11.57 19.94 3.43
CA LEU A 213 -12.97 19.85 3.01
C LEU A 213 -13.68 21.20 2.94
N LYS A 214 -13.32 22.12 3.83
CA LYS A 214 -13.87 23.48 3.89
C LYS A 214 -13.13 24.48 2.99
N GLY A 215 -12.03 24.06 2.33
CA GLY A 215 -11.20 24.94 1.49
C GLY A 215 -10.37 25.97 2.27
N LEU A 216 -10.13 25.77 3.59
CA LEU A 216 -9.25 26.64 4.39
C LEU A 216 -7.79 26.53 3.95
N VAL A 217 -7.40 25.33 3.51
CA VAL A 217 -6.14 25.05 2.82
C VAL A 217 -6.43 24.16 1.60
N GLN A 218 -5.62 24.31 0.57
CA GLN A 218 -5.76 23.53 -0.67
C GLN A 218 -5.02 22.21 -0.60
N ILE A 219 -3.95 22.16 0.20
CA ILE A 219 -3.06 21.00 0.28
C ILE A 219 -2.74 20.71 1.75
N GLY A 220 -2.72 19.43 2.12
CA GLY A 220 -2.31 18.94 3.43
C GLY A 220 -1.11 18.00 3.29
N PHE A 221 -0.37 17.83 4.39
CA PHE A 221 0.76 16.90 4.49
C PHE A 221 0.64 16.05 5.75
N ALA A 222 0.63 14.73 5.58
CA ALA A 222 0.38 13.80 6.68
C ALA A 222 0.93 12.38 6.38
N ASP A 223 0.79 11.47 7.37
CA ASP A 223 1.06 10.05 7.19
C ASP A 223 0.25 9.46 6.04
N GLY A 224 0.93 8.82 5.10
CA GLY A 224 0.32 8.29 3.89
C GLY A 224 -0.64 7.14 4.15
N VAL A 225 -0.34 6.27 5.14
CA VAL A 225 -1.21 5.12 5.46
C VAL A 225 -2.52 5.60 6.04
N GLN A 226 -2.48 6.42 7.08
CA GLN A 226 -3.69 6.95 7.71
C GLN A 226 -4.52 7.79 6.73
N THR A 227 -3.85 8.62 5.92
CA THR A 227 -4.51 9.44 4.90
C THR A 227 -5.16 8.58 3.83
N SER A 228 -4.52 7.47 3.38
CA SER A 228 -5.09 6.57 2.37
C SER A 228 -6.40 5.94 2.83
N PHE A 229 -6.50 5.51 4.08
CA PHE A 229 -7.75 4.99 4.64
C PHE A 229 -8.83 6.07 4.76
N TRP A 230 -8.45 7.29 5.16
CA TRP A 230 -9.40 8.41 5.19
C TRP A 230 -9.92 8.74 3.80
N LEU A 231 -9.06 8.81 2.79
CA LEU A 231 -9.45 9.09 1.40
C LEU A 231 -10.49 8.09 0.85
N GLN A 232 -10.49 6.84 1.34
CA GLN A 232 -11.46 5.81 0.98
C GLN A 232 -12.71 5.82 1.87
N SER A 233 -12.75 6.63 2.91
CA SER A 233 -13.88 6.68 3.84
C SER A 233 -15.00 7.60 3.35
N ALA A 234 -16.23 7.35 3.80
CA ALA A 234 -17.36 8.22 3.53
C ALA A 234 -17.16 9.66 4.06
N SER A 235 -16.26 9.86 5.03
CA SER A 235 -15.96 11.18 5.59
C SER A 235 -15.16 12.06 4.62
N ALA A 236 -14.38 11.48 3.72
CA ALA A 236 -13.69 12.21 2.66
C ALA A 236 -14.64 12.67 1.54
N LYS A 237 -15.82 12.01 1.36
CA LYS A 237 -16.85 12.38 0.36
C LYS A 237 -16.29 12.49 -1.06
N ASP A 238 -15.33 11.64 -1.42
CA ASP A 238 -14.63 11.65 -2.71
C ASP A 238 -13.99 13.01 -3.06
N CYS A 239 -13.69 13.84 -2.04
CA CYS A 239 -13.18 15.19 -2.27
C CYS A 239 -11.75 15.22 -2.78
N CYS A 240 -10.97 14.24 -2.39
CA CYS A 240 -9.54 14.44 -2.23
C CYS A 240 -8.73 13.28 -2.78
N THR A 241 -7.47 13.59 -3.15
CA THR A 241 -6.52 12.61 -3.68
C THR A 241 -5.10 12.94 -3.21
N PHE A 242 -4.20 11.97 -3.29
CA PHE A 242 -2.78 12.23 -3.13
C PHE A 242 -2.23 13.06 -4.30
N VAL A 243 -1.28 13.92 -3.99
CA VAL A 243 -0.52 14.70 -4.97
C VAL A 243 0.98 14.52 -4.74
N GLY A 244 1.74 14.44 -5.83
CA GLY A 244 3.18 14.19 -5.77
C GLY A 244 3.54 12.77 -5.31
N GLY A 245 4.83 12.53 -5.13
CA GLY A 245 5.37 11.25 -4.71
C GLY A 245 5.37 11.04 -3.21
N PRO A 246 5.72 9.81 -2.74
CA PRO A 246 5.92 9.52 -1.34
C PRO A 246 7.22 10.16 -0.83
N TYR A 247 7.18 10.70 0.39
CA TYR A 247 8.35 11.22 1.09
C TYR A 247 8.75 10.24 2.18
N ILE A 248 9.92 9.62 2.02
CA ILE A 248 10.48 8.66 2.98
C ILE A 248 11.73 9.31 3.59
N ASN A 249 11.70 9.57 4.88
CA ASN A 249 12.83 10.09 5.62
C ASN A 249 12.87 9.45 7.01
N THR A 250 13.97 8.71 7.29
CA THR A 250 14.10 7.94 8.52
C THR A 250 14.27 8.82 9.76
N ASP A 251 14.81 10.02 9.62
CA ASP A 251 15.03 10.94 10.73
C ASP A 251 13.74 11.56 11.24
N TYR A 252 12.73 11.67 10.37
CA TYR A 252 11.43 12.26 10.68
C TYR A 252 10.34 11.20 10.84
N PHE A 253 10.27 10.20 9.94
CA PHE A 253 9.16 9.25 9.87
C PHE A 253 9.52 7.85 10.36
N GLY A 254 10.74 7.70 10.93
CA GLY A 254 11.23 6.44 11.46
C GLY A 254 11.67 5.45 10.39
N SER A 255 12.29 4.37 10.86
CA SER A 255 12.88 3.34 10.00
C SER A 255 11.85 2.37 9.41
N GLY A 256 10.58 2.49 9.78
CA GLY A 256 9.51 1.57 9.39
C GLY A 256 9.42 0.33 10.28
N LEU A 257 8.67 -0.68 9.83
CA LEU A 257 8.43 -1.90 10.58
C LEU A 257 9.51 -2.94 10.36
N SER A 258 10.01 -3.48 11.46
CA SER A 258 10.95 -4.60 11.54
C SER A 258 10.54 -5.55 12.66
N MET A 259 10.93 -6.81 12.59
CA MET A 259 10.78 -7.73 13.70
C MET A 259 12.00 -7.60 14.61
N ALA A 260 11.79 -7.66 15.92
CA ALA A 260 12.86 -7.63 16.90
C ALA A 260 13.07 -8.99 17.53
N VAL A 261 14.35 -9.39 17.73
CA VAL A 261 14.74 -10.61 18.42
C VAL A 261 15.78 -10.26 19.50
N PRO A 262 16.03 -11.11 20.51
CA PRO A 262 17.12 -10.89 21.45
C PRO A 262 18.47 -10.75 20.72
N ILE A 263 19.36 -9.87 21.20
CA ILE A 263 20.63 -9.55 20.53
C ILE A 263 21.49 -10.78 20.24
N GLY A 264 21.44 -11.81 21.11
CA GLY A 264 22.17 -13.08 20.94
C GLY A 264 21.53 -14.05 19.92
N ARG A 265 20.35 -13.75 19.35
CA ARG A 265 19.63 -14.62 18.43
C ARG A 265 19.82 -14.20 16.96
N GLN A 266 21.09 -14.04 16.57
CA GLN A 266 21.44 -13.72 15.19
C GLN A 266 20.96 -14.79 14.21
N ASP A 267 20.99 -16.07 14.61
CA ASP A 267 20.45 -17.21 13.87
C ASP A 267 18.97 -17.02 13.50
N LEU A 268 18.16 -16.60 14.47
CA LEU A 268 16.73 -16.34 14.25
C LEU A 268 16.52 -15.11 13.37
N LYS A 269 17.27 -14.01 13.62
CA LYS A 269 17.20 -12.81 12.78
C LYS A 269 17.50 -13.12 11.31
N ASP A 270 18.55 -13.90 11.05
CA ASP A 270 18.95 -14.25 9.69
C ASP A 270 17.92 -15.18 9.04
N THR A 271 17.36 -16.12 9.80
CA THR A 271 16.26 -16.98 9.35
C THR A 271 15.03 -16.15 8.95
N LEU A 272 14.64 -15.16 9.76
CA LEU A 272 13.50 -14.26 9.46
C LEU A 272 13.79 -13.39 8.23
N ASN A 273 15.01 -12.86 8.10
CA ASN A 273 15.42 -12.09 6.93
C ASN A 273 15.39 -12.91 5.64
N ASP A 274 15.88 -14.13 5.67
CA ASP A 274 15.86 -15.03 4.51
C ASP A 274 14.43 -15.42 4.14
N ALA A 275 13.56 -15.64 5.12
CA ALA A 275 12.15 -15.88 4.89
C ALA A 275 11.47 -14.67 4.23
N LEU A 276 11.70 -13.47 4.73
CA LEU A 276 11.18 -12.23 4.13
C LEU A 276 11.59 -12.08 2.66
N ILE A 277 12.87 -12.33 2.33
CA ILE A 277 13.37 -12.30 0.94
C ILE A 277 12.63 -13.33 0.07
N ARG A 278 12.44 -14.57 0.59
CA ARG A 278 11.72 -15.61 -0.14
C ARG A 278 10.25 -15.27 -0.36
N LEU A 279 9.56 -14.71 0.63
CA LEU A 279 8.17 -14.26 0.51
C LEU A 279 8.04 -13.14 -0.53
N MET A 280 8.97 -12.18 -0.55
CA MET A 280 9.03 -11.14 -1.59
C MET A 280 9.20 -11.75 -2.99
N ARG A 281 10.13 -12.70 -3.13
CA ARG A 281 10.43 -13.38 -4.41
C ARG A 281 9.25 -14.20 -4.93
N LYS A 282 8.52 -14.85 -4.03
CA LYS A 282 7.34 -15.68 -4.35
C LYS A 282 6.05 -14.88 -4.53
N GLY A 283 6.08 -13.56 -4.35
CA GLY A 283 4.89 -12.71 -4.39
C GLY A 283 3.96 -12.82 -3.17
N LYS A 284 4.30 -13.67 -2.18
CA LYS A 284 3.46 -13.85 -0.98
C LYS A 284 3.38 -12.59 -0.12
N TYR A 285 4.44 -11.81 -0.05
CA TYR A 285 4.40 -10.51 0.59
C TYR A 285 3.36 -9.59 -0.07
N SER A 286 3.30 -9.57 -1.40
CA SER A 286 2.34 -8.75 -2.14
C SER A 286 0.89 -9.18 -1.88
N GLU A 287 0.63 -10.50 -1.78
CA GLU A 287 -0.70 -11.01 -1.43
C GLU A 287 -1.14 -10.52 -0.04
N ILE A 288 -0.24 -10.61 0.96
CA ILE A 288 -0.53 -10.11 2.32
C ILE A 288 -0.71 -8.61 2.31
N TYR A 289 0.19 -7.87 1.64
CA TYR A 289 0.11 -6.41 1.55
C TYR A 289 -1.24 -5.97 1.00
N LEU A 290 -1.67 -6.52 -0.14
CA LEU A 290 -2.94 -6.15 -0.78
C LEU A 290 -4.17 -6.56 0.03
N LYS A 291 -4.08 -7.58 0.89
CA LYS A 291 -5.16 -7.95 1.82
C LYS A 291 -5.46 -6.84 2.83
N TYR A 292 -4.42 -6.18 3.36
CA TYR A 292 -4.58 -5.19 4.42
C TYR A 292 -4.47 -3.74 3.93
N PHE A 293 -3.87 -3.52 2.77
CA PHE A 293 -3.69 -2.21 2.14
C PHE A 293 -4.23 -2.22 0.70
N PRO A 294 -5.56 -2.27 0.52
CA PRO A 294 -6.17 -2.27 -0.81
C PRO A 294 -6.12 -0.89 -1.49
N VAL A 295 -5.40 0.07 -0.90
CA VAL A 295 -5.28 1.45 -1.35
C VAL A 295 -3.81 1.82 -1.54
N ASN A 296 -3.52 2.63 -2.55
CA ASN A 296 -2.18 3.10 -2.81
C ASN A 296 -1.83 4.26 -1.87
N PHE A 297 -0.72 4.14 -1.13
CA PHE A 297 -0.18 5.22 -0.31
C PHE A 297 1.32 5.50 -0.57
N PHE A 298 1.86 4.82 -1.59
CA PHE A 298 3.20 5.08 -2.15
C PHE A 298 3.13 5.81 -3.46
#